data_0c53a9b4de69318b83159efb288c85d5
#
_entry.id   0c53a9b4de69318b83159efb288c85d5
#
_cell.length_a   1.000
_cell.length_b   1.000
_cell.length_c   1.000
_cell.angle_alpha   90.00
_cell.angle_beta   90.00
_cell.angle_gamma   90.00
#
_symmetry.space_group_name_H-M   'P 1'
#
loop_
_entity.id
_entity.type
_entity.pdbx_description
1 polymer ?
#
loop_
_entity_poly.entity_id
_entity_poly.type
_entity_poly.pdbx_seq_one_letter_code
_entity_poly.pdbx_strand_id
1 'polypeptide(L)'
;GLPIYLHEKDKNQTGFLVEAWPCGLVIEIGPVAQNHYDSEITERFLIILNFLGDLISNLKNNRISLPNEISFFVHQNSIDYPRNKNYDIKALIHPLRINNDWKGIDEGEPLFLDINDNVHTYKEKEIIYPLFIGEAAYREKNIAMSFTKKEILKCDQEWINGFLSFLNL
;
A
#
# COMPACT_ATOMS: atom_id res chain seq x y z
N GLY A 1 -6.30 -2.03 12.03
CA GLY A 1 -6.96 -1.87 10.73
C GLY A 1 -6.00 -2.23 9.61
N LEU A 2 -6.50 -2.44 8.41
CA LEU A 2 -5.67 -2.64 7.24
C LEU A 2 -5.02 -1.30 6.85
N PRO A 3 -3.77 -1.29 6.33
CA PRO A 3 -3.17 -0.08 5.80
C PRO A 3 -3.92 0.37 4.55
N ILE A 4 -4.08 1.67 4.39
CA ILE A 4 -4.72 2.29 3.22
C ILE A 4 -3.63 2.99 2.43
N TYR A 5 -3.49 2.63 1.16
CA TYR A 5 -2.54 3.23 0.24
C TYR A 5 -3.24 4.15 -0.76
N LEU A 6 -2.69 5.35 -0.93
CA LEU A 6 -3.12 6.30 -1.94
C LEU A 6 -1.96 6.55 -2.90
N HIS A 7 -2.13 6.09 -4.14
CA HIS A 7 -1.09 6.21 -5.16
C HIS A 7 -0.89 7.67 -5.59
N GLU A 8 -1.97 8.40 -5.76
CA GLU A 8 -1.91 9.79 -6.20
C GLU A 8 -3.01 10.64 -5.58
N LYS A 9 -2.68 11.89 -5.29
CA LYS A 9 -3.65 12.87 -4.75
C LYS A 9 -4.38 13.64 -5.85
N ASP A 10 -3.95 13.52 -7.10
CA ASP A 10 -4.56 14.28 -8.20
C ASP A 10 -5.92 13.68 -8.56
N LYS A 11 -6.97 14.48 -8.35
CA LYS A 11 -8.36 14.13 -8.69
C LYS A 11 -8.60 13.94 -10.20
N ASN A 12 -7.65 14.34 -11.03
CA ASN A 12 -7.74 14.22 -12.49
C ASN A 12 -7.05 12.96 -13.03
N GLN A 13 -6.42 12.18 -12.18
CA GLN A 13 -5.83 10.92 -12.60
C GLN A 13 -6.94 9.94 -12.99
N THR A 14 -6.86 9.40 -14.20
CA THR A 14 -7.88 8.50 -14.77
C THR A 14 -7.27 7.23 -15.35
N GLY A 15 -6.07 6.85 -14.87
CA GLY A 15 -5.29 5.76 -15.46
C GLY A 15 -5.68 4.36 -14.99
N PHE A 16 -6.28 4.22 -13.83
CA PHE A 16 -6.64 2.92 -13.25
C PHE A 16 -8.15 2.67 -13.27
N LEU A 17 -8.53 1.42 -13.43
CA LEU A 17 -9.95 1.03 -13.44
C LEU A 17 -10.69 1.48 -12.17
N VAL A 18 -10.03 1.43 -11.02
CA VAL A 18 -10.59 1.85 -9.73
C VAL A 18 -10.92 3.34 -9.70
N GLU A 19 -10.21 4.16 -10.45
CA GLU A 19 -10.41 5.62 -10.50
C GLU A 19 -11.60 6.02 -11.38
N ALA A 20 -12.05 5.12 -12.26
CA ALA A 20 -13.22 5.35 -13.10
C ALA A 20 -14.56 5.33 -12.31
N TRP A 21 -14.53 4.90 -11.03
CA TRP A 21 -15.70 4.80 -10.17
C TRP A 21 -15.59 5.74 -8.97
N PRO A 22 -16.67 6.40 -8.56
CA PRO A 22 -16.64 7.35 -7.43
C PRO A 22 -16.17 6.76 -6.09
N CYS A 23 -16.31 5.44 -5.92
CA CYS A 23 -15.97 4.71 -4.70
C CYS A 23 -15.10 3.48 -5.01
N GLY A 24 -14.23 3.58 -6.01
CA GLY A 24 -13.36 2.49 -6.40
C GLY A 24 -12.36 2.14 -5.30
N LEU A 25 -12.19 0.84 -5.05
CA LEU A 25 -11.26 0.28 -4.07
C LEU A 25 -10.62 -0.99 -4.63
N VAL A 26 -9.31 -1.09 -4.51
CA VAL A 26 -8.57 -2.34 -4.71
C VAL A 26 -8.21 -2.92 -3.34
N ILE A 27 -8.48 -4.20 -3.15
CA ILE A 27 -8.08 -4.95 -1.95
C ILE A 27 -7.05 -5.97 -2.38
N GLU A 28 -5.82 -5.81 -1.91
CA GLU A 28 -4.72 -6.72 -2.17
C GLU A 28 -4.49 -7.61 -0.95
N ILE A 29 -4.51 -8.92 -1.16
CA ILE A 29 -4.31 -9.92 -0.11
C ILE A 29 -3.11 -10.78 -0.51
N GLY A 30 -2.06 -10.72 0.29
CA GLY A 30 -0.82 -11.43 0.01
C GLY A 30 0.25 -11.16 1.07
N PRO A 31 1.51 -11.47 0.78
CA PRO A 31 2.00 -12.09 -0.47
C PRO A 31 1.70 -13.59 -0.57
N VAL A 32 1.58 -14.07 -1.80
CA VAL A 32 1.47 -15.50 -2.12
C VAL A 32 2.34 -15.83 -3.32
N ALA A 33 3.06 -16.93 -3.28
CA ALA A 33 3.88 -17.37 -4.41
C ALA A 33 3.02 -17.70 -5.63
N GLN A 34 3.52 -17.40 -6.82
CA GLN A 34 2.83 -17.71 -8.07
C GLN A 34 2.52 -19.23 -8.15
N ASN A 35 1.30 -19.55 -8.58
CA ASN A 35 0.78 -20.92 -8.67
C ASN A 35 0.74 -21.70 -7.34
N HIS A 36 0.73 -20.99 -6.22
CA HIS A 36 0.55 -21.58 -4.91
C HIS A 36 -0.89 -21.39 -4.43
N TYR A 37 -1.48 -22.48 -3.91
CA TYR A 37 -2.79 -22.44 -3.27
C TYR A 37 -2.59 -22.32 -1.75
N ASP A 38 -2.99 -21.19 -1.21
CA ASP A 38 -2.85 -20.88 0.22
C ASP A 38 -4.23 -20.78 0.87
N SER A 39 -4.50 -21.69 1.81
CA SER A 39 -5.80 -21.73 2.50
C SER A 39 -6.01 -20.54 3.41
N GLU A 40 -4.95 -20.03 4.05
CA GLU A 40 -5.03 -18.86 4.94
C GLU A 40 -5.36 -17.59 4.14
N ILE A 41 -4.71 -17.40 2.99
CA ILE A 41 -5.03 -16.30 2.06
C ILE A 41 -6.46 -16.39 1.57
N THR A 42 -6.94 -17.61 1.23
CA THR A 42 -8.31 -17.83 0.79
C THR A 42 -9.30 -17.50 1.91
N GLU A 43 -9.03 -17.91 3.13
CA GLU A 43 -9.88 -17.59 4.28
C GLU A 43 -9.94 -16.08 4.56
N ARG A 44 -8.81 -15.41 4.54
CA ARG A 44 -8.74 -13.94 4.68
C ARG A 44 -9.57 -13.23 3.60
N PHE A 45 -9.50 -13.71 2.37
CA PHE A 45 -10.31 -13.16 1.28
C PHE A 45 -11.81 -13.31 1.55
N LEU A 46 -12.27 -14.49 1.99
CA LEU A 46 -13.66 -14.73 2.32
C LEU A 46 -14.15 -13.86 3.49
N ILE A 47 -13.30 -13.67 4.51
CA ILE A 47 -13.60 -12.75 5.63
C ILE A 47 -13.84 -11.33 5.11
N ILE A 48 -12.99 -10.83 4.21
CA ILE A 48 -13.14 -9.50 3.64
C ILE A 48 -14.41 -9.38 2.80
N LEU A 49 -14.73 -10.38 1.97
CA LEU A 49 -15.97 -10.38 1.19
C LEU A 49 -17.22 -10.35 2.07
N ASN A 50 -17.25 -11.14 3.14
CA ASN A 50 -18.34 -11.13 4.10
C ASN A 50 -18.45 -9.76 4.79
N PHE A 51 -17.33 -9.19 5.21
CA PHE A 51 -17.30 -7.86 5.81
C PHE A 51 -17.87 -6.78 4.86
N LEU A 52 -17.56 -6.82 3.56
CA LEU A 52 -18.13 -5.89 2.58
C LEU A 52 -19.64 -6.07 2.43
N GLY A 53 -20.14 -7.30 2.45
CA GLY A 53 -21.58 -7.57 2.46
C GLY A 53 -22.28 -7.00 3.69
N ASP A 54 -21.69 -7.21 4.87
CA ASP A 54 -22.19 -6.67 6.14
C ASP A 54 -22.14 -5.14 6.17
N LEU A 55 -21.08 -4.53 5.59
CA LEU A 55 -20.94 -3.10 5.47
C LEU A 55 -22.12 -2.48 4.72
N ILE A 56 -22.47 -3.04 3.55
CA ILE A 56 -23.60 -2.56 2.74
C ILE A 56 -24.91 -2.71 3.52
N SER A 57 -25.13 -3.86 4.17
CA SER A 57 -26.31 -4.11 4.99
C SER A 57 -26.43 -3.13 6.16
N ASN A 58 -25.31 -2.87 6.84
CA ASN A 58 -25.27 -1.94 7.97
C ASN A 58 -25.46 -0.48 7.55
N LEU A 59 -24.96 -0.09 6.38
CA LEU A 59 -25.22 1.22 5.79
C LEU A 59 -26.72 1.44 5.57
N LYS A 60 -27.40 0.47 4.91
CA LYS A 60 -28.84 0.51 4.68
C LYS A 60 -29.67 0.70 5.95
N ASN A 61 -29.18 0.13 7.06
CA ASN A 61 -29.87 0.16 8.34
C ASN A 61 -29.41 1.29 9.28
N ASN A 62 -28.61 2.24 8.80
CA ASN A 62 -28.02 3.34 9.60
C ASN A 62 -27.24 2.83 10.83
N ARG A 63 -26.53 1.71 10.71
CA ARG A 63 -25.78 1.08 11.81
C ARG A 63 -24.28 1.30 11.73
N ILE A 64 -23.83 2.19 10.86
CA ILE A 64 -22.41 2.52 10.71
C ILE A 64 -22.12 3.84 11.38
N SER A 65 -21.05 3.87 12.15
CA SER A 65 -20.41 5.09 12.60
C SER A 65 -19.00 5.15 12.01
N LEU A 66 -18.63 6.31 11.50
CA LEU A 66 -17.26 6.55 11.07
C LEU A 66 -16.34 6.75 12.29
N PRO A 67 -15.07 6.33 12.21
CA PRO A 67 -14.07 6.78 13.17
C PRO A 67 -13.87 8.29 13.04
N ASN A 68 -13.32 8.93 14.07
CA ASN A 68 -13.02 10.37 13.99
C ASN A 68 -11.99 10.69 12.91
N GLU A 69 -11.03 9.79 12.73
CA GLU A 69 -9.94 9.94 11.78
C GLU A 69 -9.47 8.58 11.27
N ILE A 70 -8.90 8.57 10.07
CA ILE A 70 -8.21 7.44 9.49
C ILE A 70 -6.78 7.82 9.13
N SER A 71 -5.85 6.88 9.24
CA SER A 71 -4.50 7.04 8.71
C SER A 71 -4.36 6.31 7.37
N PHE A 72 -3.63 6.94 6.44
CA PHE A 72 -3.35 6.39 5.13
C PHE A 72 -1.93 6.74 4.70
N PHE A 73 -1.44 6.01 3.71
CA PHE A 73 -0.08 6.13 3.21
C PHE A 73 -0.11 6.69 1.79
N VAL A 74 0.47 7.87 1.61
CA VAL A 74 0.49 8.57 0.32
C VAL A 74 1.80 8.31 -0.38
N HIS A 75 1.72 7.82 -1.62
CA HIS A 75 2.90 7.63 -2.46
C HIS A 75 3.72 8.91 -2.58
N GLN A 76 5.02 8.79 -2.48
CA GLN A 76 5.96 9.89 -2.71
C GLN A 76 6.79 9.63 -3.96
N ASN A 77 7.53 8.54 -3.96
CA ASN A 77 8.37 8.11 -5.07
C ASN A 77 8.68 6.62 -4.96
N SER A 78 9.24 6.07 -6.03
CA SER A 78 9.79 4.72 -6.03
C SER A 78 11.28 4.76 -6.31
N ILE A 79 12.03 3.83 -5.73
CA ILE A 79 13.47 3.72 -5.92
C ILE A 79 13.83 2.39 -6.58
N ASP A 80 14.88 2.43 -7.39
CA ASP A 80 15.49 1.24 -8.00
C ASP A 80 16.53 0.61 -7.07
N TYR A 81 16.94 -0.60 -7.40
CA TYR A 81 18.12 -1.22 -6.82
C TYR A 81 19.37 -0.40 -7.16
N PRO A 82 20.35 -0.30 -6.25
CA PRO A 82 21.65 0.26 -6.60
C PRO A 82 22.28 -0.50 -7.77
N ARG A 83 22.71 0.22 -8.81
CA ARG A 83 23.28 -0.37 -10.03
C ARG A 83 24.73 0.04 -10.23
N ASN A 84 25.48 -0.79 -10.95
CA ASN A 84 26.82 -0.46 -11.42
C ASN A 84 26.76 0.32 -12.75
N LYS A 85 27.92 0.68 -13.31
CA LYS A 85 28.02 1.39 -14.58
C LYS A 85 27.47 0.65 -15.79
N ASN A 86 27.32 -0.67 -15.69
CA ASN A 86 26.76 -1.55 -16.72
C ASN A 86 25.27 -1.80 -16.52
N TYR A 87 24.59 -1.10 -15.59
CA TYR A 87 23.20 -1.30 -15.21
C TYR A 87 22.91 -2.63 -14.49
N ASP A 88 23.92 -3.42 -14.09
CA ASP A 88 23.70 -4.60 -13.26
C ASP A 88 23.35 -4.20 -11.82
N ILE A 89 22.48 -4.97 -11.18
CA ILE A 89 22.13 -4.78 -9.77
C ILE A 89 23.39 -5.00 -8.92
N LYS A 90 23.76 -4.00 -8.13
CA LYS A 90 24.95 -4.01 -7.27
C LYS A 90 24.63 -4.39 -5.82
N ALA A 91 23.43 -4.07 -5.35
CA ALA A 91 23.00 -4.38 -4.00
C ALA A 91 21.56 -4.85 -3.99
N LEU A 92 21.22 -5.73 -3.06
CA LEU A 92 19.87 -6.30 -2.87
C LEU A 92 19.20 -5.65 -1.67
N ILE A 93 17.89 -5.87 -1.52
CA ILE A 93 17.13 -5.44 -0.34
C ILE A 93 17.83 -5.93 0.92
N HIS A 94 18.06 -5.03 1.87
CA HIS A 94 18.64 -5.41 3.15
C HIS A 94 17.71 -6.37 3.91
N PRO A 95 18.22 -7.43 4.57
CA PRO A 95 17.39 -8.42 5.27
C PRO A 95 16.38 -7.82 6.27
N LEU A 96 16.72 -6.72 6.91
CA LEU A 96 15.81 -6.01 7.83
C LEU A 96 14.61 -5.34 7.13
N ARG A 97 14.60 -5.26 5.80
CA ARG A 97 13.47 -4.69 5.05
C ARG A 97 12.52 -5.74 4.50
N ILE A 98 12.98 -6.99 4.33
CA ILE A 98 12.17 -8.07 3.78
C ILE A 98 10.95 -8.32 4.66
N ASN A 99 9.74 -8.34 4.07
CA ASN A 99 8.45 -8.51 4.75
C ASN A 99 8.17 -7.43 5.81
N ASN A 100 8.76 -6.25 5.67
CA ASN A 100 8.58 -5.14 6.57
C ASN A 100 7.93 -3.93 5.89
N ASP A 101 7.03 -4.19 4.95
CA ASP A 101 6.16 -3.17 4.38
C ASP A 101 5.42 -2.42 5.48
N TRP A 102 5.15 -1.14 5.25
CA TRP A 102 4.44 -0.23 6.16
C TRP A 102 5.17 0.11 7.47
N LYS A 103 6.38 -0.39 7.70
CA LYS A 103 7.20 -0.05 8.88
C LYS A 103 8.06 1.15 8.57
N GLY A 104 7.99 2.17 9.42
CA GLY A 104 8.76 3.40 9.26
C GLY A 104 10.27 3.14 9.15
N ILE A 105 10.93 3.95 8.34
CA ILE A 105 12.38 3.97 8.15
C ILE A 105 12.88 5.37 8.52
N ASP A 106 13.78 5.42 9.48
CA ASP A 106 14.46 6.64 9.93
C ASP A 106 15.77 6.88 9.18
N GLU A 107 16.29 8.11 9.27
CA GLU A 107 17.61 8.45 8.75
C GLU A 107 18.69 7.49 9.26
N GLY A 108 19.55 7.00 8.38
CA GLY A 108 20.62 6.07 8.68
C GLY A 108 20.22 4.60 8.69
N GLU A 109 18.94 4.26 8.66
CA GLU A 109 18.50 2.86 8.61
C GLU A 109 18.81 2.20 7.26
N PRO A 110 19.09 0.87 7.26
CA PRO A 110 19.51 0.15 6.07
C PRO A 110 18.38 0.00 5.05
N LEU A 111 18.69 0.18 3.77
CA LEU A 111 17.82 -0.10 2.62
C LEU A 111 18.30 -1.27 1.79
N PHE A 112 19.59 -1.28 1.44
CA PHE A 112 20.20 -2.30 0.60
C PHE A 112 21.54 -2.79 1.18
N LEU A 113 21.93 -3.99 0.79
CA LEU A 113 23.18 -4.64 1.15
C LEU A 113 23.87 -5.14 -0.13
N ASP A 114 25.15 -4.81 -0.32
CA ASP A 114 25.93 -5.35 -1.42
C ASP A 114 26.68 -6.63 -1.05
N ILE A 115 27.33 -7.25 -2.04
CA ILE A 115 28.06 -8.52 -1.85
C ILE A 115 29.32 -8.40 -0.96
N ASN A 116 29.77 -7.17 -0.69
CA ASN A 116 30.93 -6.89 0.16
C ASN A 116 30.48 -6.38 1.55
N ASP A 117 29.24 -6.64 1.93
CA ASP A 117 28.61 -6.20 3.19
C ASP A 117 28.53 -4.68 3.36
N ASN A 118 28.64 -3.90 2.27
CA ASN A 118 28.40 -2.47 2.35
C ASN A 118 26.90 -2.18 2.41
N VAL A 119 26.50 -1.46 3.45
CA VAL A 119 25.09 -1.08 3.69
C VAL A 119 24.80 0.25 3.03
N HIS A 120 23.77 0.29 2.20
CA HIS A 120 23.18 1.52 1.68
C HIS A 120 22.03 1.93 2.59
N THR A 121 22.14 3.11 3.19
CA THR A 121 21.17 3.59 4.18
C THR A 121 20.28 4.70 3.62
N TYR A 122 19.13 4.87 4.22
CA TYR A 122 18.24 6.01 4.01
C TYR A 122 18.92 7.30 4.51
N LYS A 123 18.79 8.40 3.75
CA LYS A 123 19.56 9.62 3.99
C LYS A 123 18.72 10.82 4.41
N GLU A 124 17.40 10.72 4.23
CA GLU A 124 16.53 11.84 4.53
C GLU A 124 16.12 11.84 6.00
N LYS A 125 15.83 13.03 6.55
CA LYS A 125 15.43 13.19 7.96
C LYS A 125 13.99 12.79 8.24
N GLU A 126 13.15 12.81 7.20
CA GLU A 126 11.74 12.53 7.33
C GLU A 126 11.49 11.03 7.31
N ILE A 127 10.70 10.53 8.27
CA ILE A 127 10.33 9.11 8.31
C ILE A 127 9.50 8.76 7.07
N ILE A 128 9.90 7.70 6.38
CA ILE A 128 9.16 7.13 5.27
C ILE A 128 8.67 5.73 5.60
N TYR A 129 7.64 5.31 4.89
CA TYR A 129 7.04 3.98 5.03
C TYR A 129 7.11 3.26 3.70
N PRO A 130 7.98 2.24 3.58
CA PRO A 130 8.13 1.50 2.32
C PRO A 130 6.98 0.53 2.11
N LEU A 131 6.72 0.25 0.83
CA LEU A 131 5.83 -0.83 0.40
C LEU A 131 6.29 -1.40 -0.95
N PHE A 132 5.72 -2.55 -1.32
CA PHE A 132 6.11 -3.30 -2.53
C PHE A 132 7.61 -3.65 -2.52
N ILE A 133 8.13 -4.02 -1.35
CA ILE A 133 9.56 -4.26 -1.14
C ILE A 133 10.00 -5.52 -1.87
N GLY A 134 10.81 -5.37 -2.92
CA GLY A 134 11.37 -6.48 -3.67
C GLY A 134 10.38 -7.27 -4.50
N GLU A 135 9.20 -6.73 -4.79
CA GLU A 135 8.18 -7.43 -5.55
C GLU A 135 8.56 -7.66 -7.01
N ALA A 136 8.40 -8.91 -7.45
CA ALA A 136 8.75 -9.33 -8.80
C ALA A 136 7.97 -8.58 -9.89
N ALA A 137 6.71 -8.22 -9.62
CA ALA A 137 5.84 -7.49 -10.54
C ALA A 137 6.39 -6.11 -10.93
N TYR A 138 7.21 -5.50 -10.07
CA TYR A 138 7.78 -4.18 -10.32
C TYR A 138 9.21 -4.20 -10.85
N ARG A 139 9.80 -5.39 -11.01
CA ARG A 139 11.18 -5.54 -11.45
C ARG A 139 11.44 -4.93 -12.84
N GLU A 140 10.52 -5.12 -13.78
CA GLU A 140 10.62 -4.56 -15.14
C GLU A 140 10.54 -3.04 -15.16
N LYS A 141 9.92 -2.44 -14.15
CA LYS A 141 9.82 -0.99 -13.96
C LYS A 141 11.01 -0.41 -13.21
N ASN A 142 12.02 -1.23 -12.88
CA ASN A 142 13.16 -0.84 -12.06
C ASN A 142 12.76 -0.27 -10.68
N ILE A 143 11.78 -0.88 -10.05
CA ILE A 143 11.33 -0.50 -8.71
C ILE A 143 11.77 -1.59 -7.73
N ALA A 144 12.60 -1.21 -6.76
CA ALA A 144 13.00 -2.05 -5.64
C ALA A 144 12.01 -1.93 -4.47
N MET A 145 11.49 -0.73 -4.25
CA MET A 145 10.43 -0.42 -3.29
C MET A 145 9.84 0.96 -3.58
N SER A 146 8.63 1.19 -3.11
CA SER A 146 7.98 2.51 -3.15
C SER A 146 7.98 3.14 -1.76
N PHE A 147 8.17 4.44 -1.70
CA PHE A 147 8.15 5.21 -0.45
C PHE A 147 6.84 5.97 -0.30
N THR A 148 6.31 5.95 0.91
CA THR A 148 5.10 6.68 1.27
C THR A 148 5.28 7.51 2.52
N LYS A 149 4.43 8.51 2.67
CA LYS A 149 4.22 9.26 3.91
C LYS A 149 2.91 8.85 4.55
N LYS A 150 2.92 8.70 5.87
CA LYS A 150 1.71 8.49 6.65
C LYS A 150 1.01 9.82 6.88
N GLU A 151 -0.24 9.92 6.48
CA GLU A 151 -1.10 11.07 6.72
C GLU A 151 -2.35 10.68 7.50
N ILE A 152 -2.97 11.67 8.15
CA ILE A 152 -4.21 11.48 8.92
C ILE A 152 -5.28 12.34 8.26
N LEU A 153 -6.45 11.74 8.03
CA LEU A 153 -7.62 12.39 7.48
C LEU A 153 -8.76 12.30 8.49
N LYS A 154 -9.38 13.45 8.79
CA LYS A 154 -10.60 13.49 9.58
C LYS A 154 -11.75 12.97 8.74
N CYS A 155 -12.51 12.06 9.32
CA CYS A 155 -13.69 11.51 8.65
C CYS A 155 -14.85 12.49 8.75
N ASP A 156 -15.64 12.57 7.67
CA ASP A 156 -16.81 13.42 7.56
C ASP A 156 -18.06 12.56 7.37
N GLN A 157 -19.13 12.87 8.09
CA GLN A 157 -20.41 12.18 7.96
C GLN A 157 -20.98 12.27 6.53
N GLU A 158 -20.65 13.32 5.79
CA GLU A 158 -21.03 13.48 4.38
C GLU A 158 -20.52 12.32 3.49
N TRP A 159 -19.48 11.61 3.90
CA TRP A 159 -19.00 10.43 3.16
C TRP A 159 -20.04 9.31 3.16
N ILE A 160 -20.72 9.09 4.29
CA ILE A 160 -21.81 8.11 4.36
C ILE A 160 -22.95 8.54 3.45
N ASN A 161 -23.36 9.80 3.52
CA ASN A 161 -24.43 10.36 2.70
C ASN A 161 -24.12 10.23 1.20
N GLY A 162 -22.88 10.57 0.79
CA GLY A 162 -22.42 10.41 -0.58
C GLY A 162 -22.43 8.97 -1.06
N PHE A 163 -22.01 8.04 -0.20
CA PHE A 163 -21.99 6.61 -0.53
C PHE A 163 -23.40 6.02 -0.64
N LEU A 164 -24.32 6.38 0.26
CA LEU A 164 -25.73 6.00 0.20
C LEU A 164 -26.39 6.51 -1.08
N SER A 165 -26.15 7.77 -1.42
CA SER A 165 -26.66 8.37 -2.67
C SER A 165 -26.13 7.63 -3.90
N PHE A 166 -24.85 7.27 -3.92
CA PHE A 166 -24.26 6.50 -5.01
C PHE A 166 -24.90 5.10 -5.17
N LEU A 167 -25.22 4.43 -4.06
CA LEU A 167 -25.86 3.12 -4.07
C LEU A 167 -27.39 3.20 -4.33
N ASN A 168 -27.98 4.37 -4.49
CA ASN A 168 -29.42 4.59 -4.55
C ASN A 168 -30.18 4.01 -3.32
N LEU A 169 -29.65 4.22 -2.12
CA LEU A 169 -30.16 3.71 -0.86
C LEU A 169 -30.70 4.82 0.03
#